data_653229f338eb1976443fd3dc273eb09e
#
_entry.id   653229f338eb1976443fd3dc273eb09e
#
_cell.length_a   1.000
_cell.length_b   1.000
_cell.length_c   1.000
_cell.angle_alpha   90.00
_cell.angle_beta   90.00
_cell.angle_gamma   90.00
#
_symmetry.space_group_name_H-M   'P 1'
#
loop_
_entity.id
_entity.type
_entity.pdbx_description
1 polymer ?
#
loop_
_entity_poly.entity_id
_entity_poly.type
_entity_poly.pdbx_seq_one_letter_code
_entity_poly.pdbx_strand_id
1 'polypeptide(L)' 'MGITTDKQIISLLQDDAKITIKEIAHRLNLSTTPIFERIKKLEENKVITGYHAQINKEALDLSL' A
#
# COMPACT_ATOMS: atom_id res chain seq x y z
N MET A 1 -14.07 10.16 5.04
CA MET A 1 -12.70 9.72 4.82
C MET A 1 -11.80 10.93 4.66
N GLY A 2 -10.63 10.88 5.19
CA GLY A 2 -9.75 12.03 5.16
C GLY A 2 -8.29 11.61 5.34
N ILE A 3 -7.50 12.53 5.90
CA ILE A 3 -6.07 12.34 6.09
C ILE A 3 -5.77 11.06 6.88
N THR A 4 -6.57 10.74 7.89
CA THR A 4 -6.37 9.54 8.70
C THR A 4 -6.49 8.27 7.85
N THR A 5 -7.49 8.20 6.99
CA THR A 5 -7.65 7.05 6.08
C THR A 5 -6.47 6.95 5.12
N ASP A 6 -6.02 8.07 4.57
CA ASP A 6 -4.86 8.10 3.68
C ASP A 6 -3.61 7.59 4.39
N LYS A 7 -3.39 8.00 5.63
CA LYS A 7 -2.25 7.53 6.43
C LYS A 7 -2.32 6.04 6.69
N GLN A 8 -3.52 5.52 6.95
CA GLN A 8 -3.70 4.09 7.17
C GLN A 8 -3.40 3.29 5.89
N ILE A 9 -3.86 3.77 4.74
CA ILE A 9 -3.58 3.15 3.45
C ILE A 9 -2.07 3.13 3.19
N ILE A 10 -1.41 4.27 3.38
CA ILE A 10 0.02 4.40 3.17
C ILE A 10 0.79 3.46 4.09
N SER A 11 0.41 3.38 5.35
CA SER A 11 1.05 2.50 6.32
C SER A 11 0.98 1.04 5.88
N LEU A 12 -0.19 0.59 5.41
CA LEU A 12 -0.37 -0.77 4.94
C LEU A 12 0.48 -1.05 3.70
N LEU A 13 0.58 -0.09 2.79
CA LEU A 13 1.41 -0.22 1.59
C LEU A 13 2.90 -0.22 1.91
N GLN A 14 3.31 0.52 2.93
CA GLN A 14 4.70 0.53 3.38
C GLN A 14 5.09 -0.82 3.99
N ASP A 15 4.17 -1.45 4.69
CA ASP A 15 4.42 -2.76 5.29
C ASP A 15 4.44 -3.86 4.23
N ASP A 16 3.56 -3.75 3.22
CA ASP A 16 3.45 -4.74 2.16
C ASP A 16 3.04 -4.07 0.85
N ALA A 17 4.01 -3.83 -0.02
CA ALA A 17 3.77 -3.19 -1.31
C ALA A 17 2.87 -4.03 -2.23
N LYS A 18 2.71 -5.31 -1.96
CA LYS A 18 1.87 -6.22 -2.75
C LYS A 18 0.47 -6.40 -2.16
N ILE A 19 0.15 -5.72 -1.08
CA ILE A 19 -1.18 -5.82 -0.49
C ILE A 19 -2.22 -5.43 -1.53
N THR A 20 -3.31 -6.20 -1.60
CA THR A 20 -4.37 -5.92 -2.56
C THR A 20 -5.32 -4.85 -2.03
N ILE A 21 -6.01 -4.17 -2.95
CA ILE A 21 -7.04 -3.21 -2.58
C ILE A 21 -8.12 -3.87 -1.74
N LYS A 22 -8.48 -5.10 -2.08
CA LYS A 22 -9.47 -5.88 -1.34
C LYS A 22 -9.04 -6.10 0.12
N GLU A 23 -7.76 -6.42 0.33
CA GLU A 23 -7.24 -6.63 1.67
C GLU A 23 -7.20 -5.32 2.47
N ILE A 24 -6.79 -4.23 1.84
CA ILE A 24 -6.80 -2.91 2.48
C ILE A 24 -8.23 -2.54 2.90
N ALA A 25 -9.18 -2.73 1.99
CA ALA A 25 -10.59 -2.43 2.27
C ALA A 25 -11.09 -3.26 3.46
N HIS A 26 -10.74 -4.54 3.49
CA HIS A 26 -11.11 -5.42 4.58
C HIS A 26 -10.55 -4.93 5.92
N ARG A 27 -9.27 -4.60 5.96
CA ARG A 27 -8.61 -4.14 7.19
C ARG A 27 -9.15 -2.82 7.70
N LEU A 28 -9.52 -1.92 6.79
CA LEU A 28 -10.05 -0.62 7.16
C LEU A 28 -11.58 -0.61 7.28
N ASN A 29 -12.21 -1.75 7.02
CA ASN A 29 -13.66 -1.90 7.07
C ASN A 29 -14.36 -0.93 6.13
N LEU A 30 -13.84 -0.81 4.92
CA LEU A 30 -14.36 0.05 3.85
C LEU A 30 -14.57 -0.79 2.59
N SER A 31 -15.34 -0.26 1.64
CA SER A 31 -15.49 -0.91 0.35
C SER A 31 -14.25 -0.63 -0.53
N THR A 32 -14.10 -1.42 -1.61
CA THR A 32 -12.92 -1.33 -2.46
C THR A 32 -12.86 -0.07 -3.31
N THR A 33 -14.02 0.42 -3.76
CA THR A 33 -14.08 1.58 -4.65
C THR A 33 -13.45 2.83 -4.05
N PRO A 34 -13.83 3.26 -2.84
CA PRO A 34 -13.18 4.43 -2.24
C PRO A 34 -11.68 4.22 -1.98
N ILE A 35 -11.27 2.99 -1.66
CA ILE A 35 -9.84 2.69 -1.46
C ILE A 35 -9.08 2.88 -2.77
N PHE A 36 -9.60 2.33 -3.87
CA PHE A 36 -9.00 2.46 -5.19
C PHE A 36 -8.85 3.93 -5.60
N GLU A 37 -9.92 4.70 -5.42
CA GLU A 37 -9.92 6.11 -5.79
C GLU A 37 -8.91 6.92 -4.98
N ARG A 38 -8.79 6.62 -3.70
CA ARG A 38 -7.83 7.32 -2.85
C ARG A 38 -6.39 6.98 -3.21
N ILE A 39 -6.10 5.72 -3.48
CA ILE A 39 -4.76 5.30 -3.91
C ILE A 39 -4.41 6.00 -5.22
N LYS A 40 -5.34 6.02 -6.17
CA LYS A 40 -5.12 6.68 -7.45
C LYS A 40 -4.80 8.15 -7.26
N LYS A 41 -5.53 8.83 -6.38
CA LYS A 41 -5.30 10.24 -6.10
C LYS A 41 -3.96 10.48 -5.43
N LEU A 42 -3.57 9.60 -4.51
CA LEU A 42 -2.26 9.68 -3.85
C LEU A 42 -1.12 9.49 -4.86
N GLU A 43 -1.30 8.61 -5.83
CA GLU A 43 -0.33 8.41 -6.90
C GLU A 43 -0.26 9.64 -7.82
N GLU A 44 -1.41 10.18 -8.21
CA GLU A 44 -1.48 11.36 -9.08
C GLU A 44 -0.82 12.57 -8.42
N ASN A 45 -1.00 12.74 -7.11
CA ASN A 45 -0.42 13.85 -6.36
C ASN A 45 1.02 13.56 -5.90
N LYS A 46 1.59 12.45 -6.34
CA LYS A 46 2.96 12.05 -6.05
C LYS A 46 3.26 11.88 -4.56
N VAL A 47 2.23 11.61 -3.77
CA VAL A 47 2.39 11.20 -2.38
C VAL A 47 2.91 9.76 -2.37
N ILE A 48 2.34 8.91 -3.22
CA ILE A 48 2.89 7.58 -3.50
C ILE A 48 3.73 7.72 -4.77
N THR A 49 5.04 7.56 -4.62
CA THR A 49 5.98 7.72 -5.73
C THR A 49 6.42 6.40 -6.35
N GLY A 50 6.15 5.30 -5.68
CA GLY A 50 6.48 3.97 -6.18
C GLY A 50 6.21 2.93 -5.12
N TYR A 51 6.42 1.68 -5.50
CA TYR A 51 6.21 0.53 -4.64
C TYR A 51 7.49 -0.28 -4.61
N HIS A 52 7.97 -0.60 -3.40
CA HIS A 52 9.24 -1.30 -3.24
C HIS A 52 9.04 -2.55 -2.39
N ALA A 53 9.55 -3.67 -2.89
CA ALA A 53 9.55 -4.91 -2.14
C ALA A 53 10.65 -4.86 -1.07
N GLN A 54 10.35 -5.40 0.10
CA GLN A 54 11.37 -5.62 1.10
C GLN A 54 12.13 -6.89 0.74
N ILE A 55 13.44 -6.78 0.64
CA ILE A 55 14.30 -7.89 0.22
C ILE A 55 15.17 -8.33 1.40
N ASN A 56 15.16 -9.62 1.67
CA ASN A 56 16.09 -10.20 2.60
C ASN A 56 17.37 -10.53 1.84
N LYS A 57 18.37 -9.67 1.96
CA LYS A 57 19.62 -9.80 1.21
C LYS A 57 20.39 -11.06 1.55
N GLU A 58 20.34 -11.48 2.80
CA GLU A 58 21.02 -12.70 3.23
C GLU A 58 20.40 -13.93 2.54
N ALA A 59 19.08 -14.00 2.50
CA ALA A 59 18.40 -15.09 1.81
C ALA A 59 18.67 -15.08 0.32
N LEU A 60 18.73 -13.90 -0.29
CA LEU A 60 19.05 -13.74 -1.70
C LEU A 60 20.46 -14.24 -2.00
N ASP A 61 21.44 -13.85 -1.18
CA ASP A 61 22.83 -14.27 -1.36
C ASP A 61 22.98 -15.79 -1.24
N LEU A 62 22.25 -16.40 -0.33
CA LEU A 62 22.27 -17.86 -0.17
C LEU A 62 21.61 -18.58 -1.34
N SER A 63 20.66 -17.95 -1.99
CA SER A 63 19.94 -18.52 -3.14
C SER A 63 20.75 -18.42 -4.43
N LEU A 64 21.64 -17.49 -4.51
CA LEU A 64 22.46 -17.27 -5.68
C LEU A 64 23.79 -18.02 -5.60
#